data_75e02139566c3c1571a4ee3c7aec1524
#
_entry.id   75e02139566c3c1571a4ee3c7aec1524
#
_cell.length_a   1.000
_cell.length_b   1.000
_cell.length_c   1.000
_cell.angle_alpha   90.00
_cell.angle_beta   90.00
_cell.angle_gamma   90.00
#
_symmetry.space_group_name_H-M   'P 1'
#
loop_
_entity.id
_entity.type
_entity.pdbx_description
1 polymer ?
#
loop_
_entity_poly.entity_id
_entity_poly.type
_entity_poly.pdbx_seq_one_letter_code
_entity_poly.pdbx_strand_id
1 'polypeptide(L)'
;MGLHMSNNKYPVGETAVPSSDSNWNYNDPEDLWERDHFLICVKAGLKAAQQKAISYVWVSAITQEPNKNPLAFLKRLKEALQKFTNLDSDSYEGQVILKDKFLSQSASHIRIKLQQLQQQDPTASLDEMVQIATNTFYSRGKPMPRKGRKGKRQGMPRCWLPSREALWQTLSP
;
A
#
# COMPACT_ATOMS: atom_id res chain seq x y z
N MET A 1 15.78 46.70 -18.89
CA MET A 1 17.14 46.57 -18.38
C MET A 1 17.55 45.13 -18.50
N GLY A 2 18.40 44.82 -19.49
CA GLY A 2 18.87 43.45 -19.74
C GLY A 2 19.92 43.09 -18.69
N LEU A 3 19.65 42.08 -17.91
CA LEU A 3 20.62 41.45 -17.05
C LEU A 3 21.63 40.75 -17.96
N HIS A 4 22.84 41.33 -18.03
CA HIS A 4 23.99 40.73 -18.65
C HIS A 4 24.29 39.43 -17.88
N MET A 5 23.79 38.29 -18.36
CA MET A 5 24.23 36.99 -17.91
C MET A 5 25.66 36.77 -18.42
N SER A 6 26.61 37.30 -17.69
CA SER A 6 28.00 36.87 -17.77
C SER A 6 28.04 35.36 -17.56
N ASN A 7 28.88 34.68 -18.35
CA ASN A 7 29.09 33.22 -18.35
C ASN A 7 29.68 32.76 -16.98
N ASN A 8 28.99 33.03 -15.90
CA ASN A 8 29.40 32.69 -14.55
C ASN A 8 29.15 31.20 -14.31
N LYS A 9 30.25 30.49 -14.43
CA LYS A 9 30.38 29.14 -13.91
C LYS A 9 30.02 29.20 -12.41
N TYR A 10 28.91 28.60 -12.03
CA TYR A 10 28.50 28.58 -10.64
C TYR A 10 29.65 28.11 -9.75
N PRO A 11 29.97 28.83 -8.65
CA PRO A 11 31.00 28.40 -7.73
C PRO A 11 30.67 27.01 -7.17
N VAL A 12 31.69 26.18 -7.00
CA VAL A 12 31.55 24.79 -6.52
C VAL A 12 32.53 24.55 -5.36
N GLY A 13 32.16 23.63 -4.47
CA GLY A 13 33.01 23.26 -3.34
C GLY A 13 33.20 24.40 -2.33
N GLU A 14 34.39 24.61 -1.91
CA GLU A 14 34.75 25.60 -0.87
C GLU A 14 34.48 27.05 -1.29
N THR A 15 34.44 27.33 -2.60
CA THR A 15 34.05 28.65 -3.12
C THR A 15 32.56 28.90 -3.02
N ALA A 16 31.73 27.84 -3.10
CA ALA A 16 30.27 27.96 -2.95
C ALA A 16 29.82 27.95 -1.48
N VAL A 17 30.62 27.28 -0.62
CA VAL A 17 30.35 27.16 0.82
C VAL A 17 31.66 27.44 1.56
N PRO A 18 32.03 28.71 1.71
CA PRO A 18 33.28 29.10 2.39
C PRO A 18 33.26 28.69 3.86
N SER A 19 34.37 28.17 4.34
CA SER A 19 34.59 27.77 5.72
C SER A 19 34.93 28.92 6.68
N SER A 20 35.23 30.10 6.13
CA SER A 20 35.51 31.33 6.87
C SER A 20 34.54 32.43 6.50
N ASP A 21 34.52 33.51 7.32
CA ASP A 21 33.68 34.67 7.05
C ASP A 21 34.10 35.31 5.72
N SER A 22 33.16 35.39 4.79
CA SER A 22 33.34 35.91 3.43
C SER A 22 33.29 37.43 3.36
N ASN A 23 32.94 38.11 4.45
CA ASN A 23 32.87 39.57 4.55
C ASN A 23 31.98 40.24 3.47
N TRP A 24 30.88 39.59 3.08
CA TRP A 24 30.01 40.11 2.02
C TRP A 24 29.42 41.47 2.34
N ASN A 25 29.48 42.37 1.39
CA ASN A 25 28.85 43.69 1.48
C ASN A 25 27.38 43.59 1.01
N TYR A 26 26.46 43.87 1.90
CA TYR A 26 25.01 43.79 1.61
C TYR A 26 24.51 44.83 0.58
N ASN A 27 25.33 45.82 0.21
CA ASN A 27 24.99 46.84 -0.77
C ASN A 27 25.57 46.51 -2.18
N ASP A 28 26.38 45.46 -2.30
CA ASP A 28 26.95 45.02 -3.55
C ASP A 28 26.08 43.90 -4.17
N PRO A 29 25.64 44.10 -5.42
CA PRO A 29 24.81 43.09 -6.10
C PRO A 29 25.54 41.76 -6.33
N GLU A 30 26.87 41.74 -6.51
CA GLU A 30 27.65 40.52 -6.70
C GLU A 30 27.76 39.73 -5.39
N ASP A 31 28.06 40.42 -4.29
CA ASP A 31 28.08 39.80 -2.95
C ASP A 31 26.71 39.26 -2.52
N LEU A 32 25.63 39.97 -2.87
CA LEU A 32 24.27 39.52 -2.64
C LEU A 32 23.99 38.21 -3.38
N TRP A 33 24.45 38.10 -4.63
CA TRP A 33 24.25 36.88 -5.42
C TRP A 33 25.04 35.69 -4.83
N GLU A 34 26.30 35.92 -4.43
CA GLU A 34 27.13 34.88 -3.80
C GLU A 34 26.51 34.37 -2.49
N ARG A 35 26.03 35.27 -1.66
CA ARG A 35 25.32 34.94 -0.43
C ARG A 35 24.05 34.10 -0.69
N ASP A 36 23.26 34.50 -1.67
CA ASP A 36 22.04 33.78 -1.99
C ASP A 36 22.34 32.37 -2.54
N HIS A 37 23.40 32.27 -3.36
CA HIS A 37 23.91 30.98 -3.84
C HIS A 37 24.41 30.11 -2.67
N PHE A 38 25.17 30.65 -1.73
CA PHE A 38 25.59 29.97 -0.50
C PHE A 38 24.40 29.43 0.28
N LEU A 39 23.37 30.24 0.49
CA LEU A 39 22.16 29.79 1.19
C LEU A 39 21.43 28.64 0.47
N ILE A 40 21.41 28.66 -0.86
CA ILE A 40 20.87 27.56 -1.67
C ILE A 40 21.70 26.29 -1.47
N CYS A 41 23.03 26.39 -1.50
CA CYS A 41 23.93 25.25 -1.29
C CYS A 41 23.81 24.67 0.12
N VAL A 42 23.78 25.51 1.15
CA VAL A 42 23.56 25.07 2.55
C VAL A 42 22.21 24.38 2.72
N LYS A 43 21.16 24.97 2.15
CA LYS A 43 19.82 24.39 2.20
C LYS A 43 19.76 23.03 1.50
N ALA A 44 20.41 22.88 0.36
CA ALA A 44 20.53 21.62 -0.36
C ALA A 44 21.33 20.57 0.44
N GLY A 45 22.46 20.99 1.03
CA GLY A 45 23.28 20.14 1.90
C GLY A 45 22.54 19.66 3.14
N LEU A 46 21.79 20.55 3.83
CA LEU A 46 20.95 20.18 4.97
C LEU A 46 19.84 19.19 4.58
N LYS A 47 19.23 19.40 3.40
CA LYS A 47 18.25 18.43 2.88
C LYS A 47 18.88 17.07 2.60
N ALA A 48 20.06 17.03 2.00
CA ALA A 48 20.78 15.79 1.73
C ALA A 48 21.25 15.10 3.01
N ALA A 49 21.68 15.88 4.02
CA ALA A 49 22.10 15.38 5.33
C ALA A 49 20.94 14.89 6.21
N GLN A 50 19.70 15.26 5.91
CA GLN A 50 18.52 14.67 6.56
C GLN A 50 18.40 13.19 6.17
N GLN A 51 19.21 12.34 6.80
CA GLN A 51 18.97 10.90 6.76
C GLN A 51 17.65 10.63 7.48
N LYS A 52 16.62 10.31 6.71
CA LYS A 52 15.38 9.81 7.29
C LYS A 52 15.72 8.55 8.07
N ALA A 53 15.43 8.53 9.36
CA ALA A 53 15.52 7.31 10.13
C ALA A 53 14.58 6.27 9.49
N ILE A 54 15.16 5.28 8.82
CA ILE A 54 14.40 4.23 8.14
C ILE A 54 13.68 3.40 9.21
N SER A 55 12.37 3.41 9.20
CA SER A 55 11.56 2.68 10.16
C SER A 55 10.38 1.99 9.49
N TYR A 56 10.55 0.71 9.16
CA TYR A 56 9.48 -0.13 8.65
C TYR A 56 8.38 -0.44 9.69
N VAL A 57 8.66 -0.19 10.97
CA VAL A 57 7.68 -0.40 12.05
C VAL A 57 6.44 0.44 11.83
N TRP A 58 6.61 1.71 11.45
CA TRP A 58 5.48 2.62 11.17
C TRP A 58 4.65 2.20 9.97
N VAL A 59 5.29 1.66 8.92
CA VAL A 59 4.57 1.11 7.77
C VAL A 59 3.80 -0.15 8.17
N SER A 60 4.37 -0.97 9.05
CA SER A 60 3.75 -2.20 9.55
C SER A 60 2.61 -1.96 10.56
N ALA A 61 2.56 -0.80 11.19
CA ALA A 61 1.51 -0.43 12.12
C ALA A 61 0.20 0.01 11.43
N ILE A 62 0.23 0.30 10.14
CA ILE A 62 -0.94 0.76 9.39
C ILE A 62 -1.81 -0.43 9.02
N THR A 63 -3.00 -0.52 9.58
CA THR A 63 -3.97 -1.56 9.24
C THR A 63 -5.21 -0.96 8.56
N GLN A 64 -5.85 -1.77 7.73
CA GLN A 64 -7.12 -1.40 7.11
C GLN A 64 -8.27 -1.68 8.06
N GLU A 65 -9.05 -0.66 8.36
CA GLU A 65 -10.32 -0.83 9.06
C GLU A 65 -11.36 -1.50 8.14
N PRO A 66 -12.24 -2.38 8.67
CA PRO A 66 -13.20 -3.12 7.85
C PRO A 66 -14.13 -2.25 7.00
N ASN A 67 -14.42 -1.03 7.44
CA ASN A 67 -15.34 -0.10 6.78
C ASN A 67 -14.63 0.98 5.94
N LYS A 68 -13.30 0.93 5.85
CA LYS A 68 -12.52 1.90 5.06
C LYS A 68 -12.22 1.37 3.67
N ASN A 69 -12.28 2.27 2.69
CA ASN A 69 -12.01 1.97 1.30
C ASN A 69 -10.56 1.45 1.12
N PRO A 70 -10.35 0.34 0.37
CA PRO A 70 -9.01 -0.20 0.08
C PRO A 70 -8.07 0.79 -0.61
N LEU A 71 -8.58 1.67 -1.48
CA LEU A 71 -7.79 2.71 -2.14
C LEU A 71 -7.25 3.74 -1.14
N ALA A 72 -8.08 4.17 -0.18
CA ALA A 72 -7.64 5.08 0.89
C ALA A 72 -6.59 4.41 1.80
N PHE A 73 -6.70 3.12 2.03
CA PHE A 73 -5.72 2.34 2.77
C PHE A 73 -4.38 2.25 2.01
N LEU A 74 -4.41 1.95 0.70
CA LEU A 74 -3.20 1.94 -0.14
C LEU A 74 -2.51 3.31 -0.16
N LYS A 75 -3.28 4.40 -0.27
CA LYS A 75 -2.73 5.76 -0.22
C LYS A 75 -1.95 6.00 1.08
N ARG A 76 -2.52 5.62 2.22
CA ARG A 76 -1.85 5.72 3.53
C ARG A 76 -0.56 4.88 3.61
N LEU A 77 -0.55 3.68 3.00
CA LEU A 77 0.65 2.85 2.93
C LEU A 77 1.74 3.50 2.07
N LYS A 78 1.39 4.06 0.90
CA LYS A 78 2.32 4.79 0.03
C LYS A 78 2.92 6.00 0.73
N GLU A 79 2.08 6.81 1.38
CA GLU A 79 2.51 7.98 2.15
C GLU A 79 3.44 7.58 3.31
N ALA A 80 3.15 6.50 4.01
CA ALA A 80 4.00 6.01 5.09
C ALA A 80 5.33 5.46 4.57
N LEU A 81 5.32 4.74 3.45
CA LEU A 81 6.55 4.25 2.82
C LEU A 81 7.47 5.42 2.47
N GLN A 82 6.96 6.45 1.82
CA GLN A 82 7.73 7.64 1.45
C GLN A 82 8.19 8.45 2.67
N LYS A 83 7.37 8.52 3.72
CA LYS A 83 7.67 9.29 4.93
C LYS A 83 8.71 8.63 5.81
N PHE A 84 8.61 7.32 6.02
CA PHE A 84 9.40 6.58 7.02
C PHE A 84 10.48 5.71 6.41
N THR A 85 10.59 5.66 5.09
CA THR A 85 11.65 4.93 4.38
C THR A 85 12.25 5.80 3.27
N ASN A 86 13.39 5.36 2.73
CA ASN A 86 14.01 6.01 1.57
C ASN A 86 13.56 5.39 0.24
N LEU A 87 12.51 4.55 0.28
CA LEU A 87 11.99 3.86 -0.90
C LEU A 87 10.93 4.70 -1.59
N ASP A 88 11.05 4.78 -2.91
CA ASP A 88 10.00 5.31 -3.75
C ASP A 88 8.88 4.27 -3.92
N SER A 89 7.63 4.70 -3.80
CA SER A 89 6.45 3.84 -3.98
C SER A 89 6.35 3.24 -5.39
N ASP A 90 6.97 3.86 -6.37
CA ASP A 90 6.91 3.43 -7.76
C ASP A 90 8.16 2.62 -8.19
N SER A 91 9.18 2.52 -7.30
CA SER A 91 10.32 1.63 -7.51
C SER A 91 9.90 0.16 -7.38
N TYR A 92 10.70 -0.74 -7.97
CA TYR A 92 10.45 -2.19 -7.88
C TYR A 92 10.40 -2.66 -6.41
N GLU A 93 11.35 -2.23 -5.59
CA GLU A 93 11.45 -2.56 -4.17
C GLU A 93 10.25 -2.01 -3.40
N GLY A 94 9.85 -0.76 -3.69
CA GLY A 94 8.68 -0.14 -3.09
C GLY A 94 7.39 -0.90 -3.42
N GLN A 95 7.22 -1.34 -4.67
CA GLN A 95 6.07 -2.12 -5.11
C GLN A 95 6.01 -3.50 -4.42
N VAL A 96 7.14 -4.18 -4.24
CA VAL A 96 7.20 -5.47 -3.53
C VAL A 96 6.75 -5.30 -2.08
N ILE A 97 7.26 -4.28 -1.39
CA ILE A 97 6.88 -4.00 0.00
C ILE A 97 5.41 -3.60 0.10
N LEU A 98 4.92 -2.76 -0.82
CA LEU A 98 3.51 -2.35 -0.84
C LEU A 98 2.57 -3.54 -1.05
N LYS A 99 2.91 -4.49 -1.93
CA LYS A 99 2.14 -5.73 -2.12
C LYS A 99 2.07 -6.56 -0.84
N ASP A 100 3.22 -6.79 -0.19
CA ASP A 100 3.28 -7.54 1.07
C ASP A 100 2.44 -6.88 2.16
N LYS A 101 2.60 -5.58 2.37
CA LYS A 101 1.87 -4.82 3.38
C LYS A 101 0.38 -4.71 3.05
N PHE A 102 0.03 -4.49 1.80
CA PHE A 102 -1.37 -4.45 1.36
C PHE A 102 -2.07 -5.78 1.60
N LEU A 103 -1.40 -6.91 1.30
CA LEU A 103 -1.93 -8.24 1.56
C LEU A 103 -2.10 -8.50 3.07
N SER A 104 -1.03 -8.30 3.84
CA SER A 104 -0.97 -8.71 5.25
C SER A 104 -1.82 -7.84 6.17
N GLN A 105 -1.98 -6.55 5.86
CA GLN A 105 -2.63 -5.55 6.69
C GLN A 105 -4.04 -5.17 6.24
N SER A 106 -4.53 -5.76 5.13
CA SER A 106 -5.92 -5.61 4.68
C SER A 106 -6.92 -6.19 5.67
N ALA A 107 -8.14 -5.67 5.66
CA ALA A 107 -9.25 -6.20 6.44
C ALA A 107 -9.49 -7.69 6.14
N SER A 108 -9.88 -8.47 7.13
CA SER A 108 -9.92 -9.94 7.07
C SER A 108 -10.67 -10.50 5.85
N HIS A 109 -11.82 -9.91 5.51
CA HIS A 109 -12.63 -10.34 4.37
C HIS A 109 -11.96 -10.06 3.01
N ILE A 110 -11.17 -8.99 2.91
CA ILE A 110 -10.39 -8.64 1.72
C ILE A 110 -9.16 -9.53 1.66
N ARG A 111 -8.45 -9.70 2.78
CA ARG A 111 -7.24 -10.52 2.88
C ARG A 111 -7.45 -11.94 2.37
N ILE A 112 -8.58 -12.58 2.74
CA ILE A 112 -8.92 -13.93 2.26
C ILE A 112 -8.96 -13.97 0.72
N LYS A 113 -9.55 -12.95 0.08
CA LYS A 113 -9.63 -12.88 -1.38
C LYS A 113 -8.27 -12.60 -2.03
N LEU A 114 -7.46 -11.75 -1.42
CA LEU A 114 -6.11 -11.47 -1.90
C LEU A 114 -5.20 -12.70 -1.76
N GLN A 115 -5.32 -13.47 -0.68
CA GLN A 115 -4.58 -14.74 -0.51
C GLN A 115 -5.00 -15.78 -1.57
N GLN A 116 -6.29 -15.86 -1.90
CA GLN A 116 -6.78 -16.72 -2.98
C GLN A 116 -6.20 -16.31 -4.33
N LEU A 117 -6.13 -15.00 -4.63
CA LEU A 117 -5.47 -14.50 -5.83
C LEU A 117 -4.00 -14.92 -5.86
N GLN A 118 -3.26 -14.69 -4.78
CA GLN A 118 -1.83 -14.99 -4.73
C GLN A 118 -1.53 -16.49 -4.88
N GLN A 119 -2.45 -17.36 -4.44
CA GLN A 119 -2.33 -18.81 -4.67
C GLN A 119 -2.57 -19.19 -6.14
N GLN A 120 -3.43 -18.47 -6.86
CA GLN A 120 -3.74 -18.70 -8.26
C GLN A 120 -2.70 -18.06 -9.20
N ASP A 121 -2.29 -16.85 -8.85
CA ASP A 121 -1.30 -16.06 -9.58
C ASP A 121 -0.33 -15.36 -8.60
N PRO A 122 0.83 -15.99 -8.33
CA PRO A 122 1.85 -15.37 -7.47
C PRO A 122 2.47 -14.09 -8.05
N THR A 123 2.32 -13.88 -9.37
CA THR A 123 2.89 -12.73 -10.08
C THR A 123 1.94 -11.53 -10.15
N ALA A 124 0.72 -11.68 -9.64
CA ALA A 124 -0.31 -10.65 -9.67
C ALA A 124 0.24 -9.25 -9.31
N SER A 125 -0.13 -8.26 -10.09
CA SER A 125 0.28 -6.87 -9.89
C SER A 125 -0.40 -6.23 -8.68
N LEU A 126 0.16 -5.13 -8.16
CA LEU A 126 -0.50 -4.37 -7.09
C LEU A 126 -1.87 -3.86 -7.52
N ASP A 127 -2.01 -3.45 -8.80
CA ASP A 127 -3.26 -2.93 -9.35
C ASP A 127 -4.37 -4.00 -9.40
N GLU A 128 -4.03 -5.23 -9.77
CA GLU A 128 -4.97 -6.36 -9.73
C GLU A 128 -5.42 -6.67 -8.30
N MET A 129 -4.50 -6.64 -7.35
CA MET A 129 -4.81 -6.79 -5.93
C MET A 129 -5.79 -5.71 -5.45
N VAL A 130 -5.57 -4.46 -5.87
CA VAL A 130 -6.43 -3.33 -5.53
C VAL A 130 -7.81 -3.45 -6.17
N GLN A 131 -7.89 -3.92 -7.42
CA GLN A 131 -9.18 -4.17 -8.08
C GLN A 131 -10.00 -5.23 -7.33
N ILE A 132 -9.37 -6.36 -6.96
CA ILE A 132 -10.05 -7.42 -6.20
C ILE A 132 -10.47 -6.95 -4.82
N ALA A 133 -9.60 -6.20 -4.13
CA ALA A 133 -9.92 -5.61 -2.83
C ALA A 133 -11.14 -4.67 -2.92
N THR A 134 -11.16 -3.82 -3.95
CA THR A 134 -12.23 -2.86 -4.19
C THR A 134 -13.54 -3.56 -4.54
N ASN A 135 -13.50 -4.55 -5.43
CA ASN A 135 -14.66 -5.37 -5.77
C ASN A 135 -15.20 -6.12 -4.54
N THR A 136 -14.32 -6.66 -3.71
CA THR A 136 -14.70 -7.35 -2.48
C THR A 136 -15.35 -6.40 -1.48
N PHE A 137 -14.81 -5.19 -1.35
CA PHE A 137 -15.35 -4.16 -0.46
C PHE A 137 -16.76 -3.74 -0.86
N TYR A 138 -17.01 -3.46 -2.15
CA TYR A 138 -18.32 -3.04 -2.64
C TYR A 138 -19.32 -4.21 -2.78
N SER A 139 -18.87 -5.44 -2.89
CA SER A 139 -19.75 -6.62 -2.94
C SER A 139 -20.29 -7.03 -1.57
N ARG A 140 -19.76 -6.47 -0.48
CA ARG A 140 -20.13 -6.78 0.89
C ARG A 140 -21.60 -6.48 1.23
N GLY A 141 -22.22 -5.52 0.52
CA GLY A 141 -23.62 -5.14 0.70
C GLY A 141 -24.60 -5.83 -0.24
N LYS A 142 -24.12 -6.60 -1.22
CA LYS A 142 -25.00 -7.33 -2.13
C LYS A 142 -25.26 -8.73 -1.56
N PRO A 143 -26.54 -9.11 -1.29
CA PRO A 143 -26.84 -10.48 -0.90
C PRO A 143 -26.32 -11.38 -2.03
N MET A 144 -25.45 -12.34 -1.69
CA MET A 144 -25.02 -13.36 -2.64
C MET A 144 -26.29 -14.00 -3.24
N PRO A 145 -26.42 -14.08 -4.58
CA PRO A 145 -27.46 -14.90 -5.16
C PRO A 145 -27.22 -16.30 -4.62
N ARG A 146 -28.16 -16.77 -3.79
CA ARG A 146 -28.15 -18.15 -3.31
C ARG A 146 -28.12 -18.99 -4.57
N LYS A 147 -26.98 -19.61 -4.90
CA LYS A 147 -26.92 -20.67 -5.89
C LYS A 147 -28.01 -21.65 -5.46
N GLY A 148 -29.13 -21.64 -6.19
CA GLY A 148 -30.22 -22.52 -5.94
C GLY A 148 -29.64 -23.92 -5.86
N ARG A 149 -29.68 -24.52 -4.70
CA ARG A 149 -29.59 -25.96 -4.56
C ARG A 149 -30.79 -26.48 -5.36
N LYS A 150 -30.59 -26.77 -6.63
CA LYS A 150 -31.40 -27.70 -7.37
C LYS A 150 -31.14 -29.08 -6.75
N GLY A 151 -31.59 -29.23 -5.52
CA GLY A 151 -31.82 -30.52 -4.95
C GLY A 151 -33.00 -31.09 -5.70
N LYS A 152 -32.74 -31.91 -6.73
CA LYS A 152 -33.69 -32.94 -7.11
C LYS A 152 -33.96 -33.77 -5.85
N ARG A 153 -35.02 -33.41 -5.14
CA ARG A 153 -35.70 -34.40 -4.29
C ARG A 153 -36.29 -35.39 -5.28
N GLN A 154 -35.53 -36.41 -5.66
CA GLN A 154 -36.09 -37.63 -6.13
C GLN A 154 -36.93 -38.16 -4.96
N GLY A 155 -38.26 -38.08 -5.14
CA GLY A 155 -39.18 -38.70 -4.23
C GLY A 155 -38.84 -40.19 -4.14
N MET A 156 -38.33 -40.65 -3.01
CA MET A 156 -38.33 -42.05 -2.69
C MET A 156 -39.78 -42.48 -2.58
N PRO A 157 -40.20 -43.55 -3.29
CA PRO A 157 -41.53 -44.08 -3.15
C PRO A 157 -41.73 -44.56 -1.71
N ARG A 158 -42.87 -44.20 -1.15
CA ARG A 158 -43.31 -44.46 0.24
C ARG A 158 -43.72 -45.92 0.48
N CYS A 159 -43.09 -46.89 -0.08
CA CYS A 159 -43.51 -48.29 0.03
C CYS A 159 -42.33 -49.18 0.45
N TRP A 160 -41.85 -48.94 1.64
CA TRP A 160 -41.03 -49.94 2.36
C TRP A 160 -40.84 -49.51 3.82
N LEU A 161 -41.98 -49.40 4.56
CA LEU A 161 -42.01 -49.51 6.00
C LEU A 161 -42.75 -50.82 6.31
N PRO A 162 -42.09 -51.86 6.77
CA PRO A 162 -42.82 -53.00 7.32
C PRO A 162 -43.58 -52.51 8.55
N SER A 163 -44.86 -52.80 8.57
CA SER A 163 -45.77 -52.52 9.69
C SER A 163 -45.20 -53.12 10.98
N ARG A 164 -45.32 -52.38 12.02
CA ARG A 164 -44.84 -52.69 13.38
C ARG A 164 -45.37 -54.01 13.97
N GLU A 165 -46.30 -54.64 13.31
CA GLU A 165 -46.97 -55.92 13.76
C GLU A 165 -46.18 -57.17 13.32
N ALA A 166 -45.26 -57.13 12.39
CA ALA A 166 -44.51 -58.31 11.94
C ALA A 166 -43.34 -58.72 12.84
N LEU A 167 -42.97 -57.91 13.85
CA LEU A 167 -41.82 -58.16 14.71
C LEU A 167 -42.15 -58.93 16.03
N TRP A 168 -43.43 -59.23 16.29
CA TRP A 168 -43.80 -59.92 17.52
C TRP A 168 -44.10 -61.42 17.34
N GLN A 169 -44.01 -61.94 16.13
CA GLN A 169 -44.33 -63.39 15.89
C GLN A 169 -43.15 -64.32 15.79
N THR A 170 -41.90 -63.85 15.98
CA THR A 170 -40.74 -64.71 15.90
C THR A 170 -39.93 -64.87 17.22
N LEU A 171 -40.50 -64.48 18.35
CA LEU A 171 -39.93 -64.69 19.68
C LEU A 171 -40.98 -65.24 20.67
N SER A 172 -41.39 -66.51 20.51
CA SER A 172 -41.92 -67.33 21.56
C SER A 172 -41.48 -68.80 21.35
N PRO A 173 -41.05 -69.45 22.47
CA PRO A 173 -40.34 -70.70 22.51
C PRO A 173 -41.08 -71.91 22.02
#